data_615bbe4c2aa26145e4e62eb12e31099d
#
_entry.id   615bbe4c2aa26145e4e62eb12e31099d
#
_cell.length_a   1.000
_cell.length_b   1.000
_cell.length_c   1.000
_cell.angle_alpha   90.00
_cell.angle_beta   90.00
_cell.angle_gamma   90.00
#
_symmetry.space_group_name_H-M   'P 1'
#
loop_
_entity.id
_entity.type
_entity.pdbx_description
1 polymer ?
#
loop_
_entity_poly.entity_id
_entity_poly.type
_entity_poly.pdbx_seq_one_letter_code
_entity_poly.pdbx_strand_id
1 'polypeptide(L)'
;FASLALVGTTLFCLIYLPHFLKGQADVKQGCILRIIEKINAYSYEKNKWLVGGILLITVICLFTSQKVGFNNDMMSLNYEPQHLKQSEEKLMQLFDNGEKTVLFVSVGKDMNQATETYAITNQKLSALKEQGLIKDYASASQFLISPQEQQLRLKRWKDYWTDEKQQQIREQLETAAAEYRFRPGSFDPFYQWLNQPFGEYHYTAQEDDLSGKLLNEWQTSADSITMLISQIRISDQNKETVYQNFSKTQDVVIFDRSYF
;
A
#
# COMPACT_ATOMS: atom_id res chain seq x y z
N PHE A 1 16.00 0.89 -17.54
CA PHE A 1 15.87 2.05 -18.46
C PHE A 1 17.14 2.86 -18.52
N ALA A 2 17.78 3.26 -17.41
CA ALA A 2 19.00 4.08 -17.39
C ALA A 2 20.17 3.45 -18.15
N SER A 3 20.42 2.15 -17.99
CA SER A 3 21.49 1.43 -18.67
C SER A 3 21.30 1.41 -20.19
N LEU A 4 20.09 1.22 -20.65
CA LEU A 4 19.74 1.20 -22.09
C LEU A 4 19.88 2.60 -22.72
N ALA A 5 19.50 3.64 -21.98
CA ALA A 5 19.68 5.04 -22.39
C ALA A 5 21.16 5.39 -22.52
N LEU A 6 22.01 4.95 -21.57
CA LEU A 6 23.46 5.16 -21.58
C LEU A 6 24.12 4.48 -22.79
N VAL A 7 23.77 3.22 -23.07
CA VAL A 7 24.24 2.49 -24.26
C VAL A 7 23.81 3.18 -25.54
N GLY A 8 22.53 3.57 -25.62
CA GLY A 8 22.00 4.29 -26.79
C GLY A 8 22.71 5.64 -27.02
N THR A 9 22.93 6.41 -25.97
CA THR A 9 23.66 7.69 -26.05
C THR A 9 25.11 7.50 -26.47
N THR A 10 25.78 6.48 -25.95
CA THR A 10 27.17 6.14 -26.31
C THR A 10 27.28 5.75 -27.79
N LEU A 11 26.37 4.89 -28.26
CA LEU A 11 26.34 4.51 -29.68
C LEU A 11 26.03 5.69 -30.59
N PHE A 12 25.10 6.55 -30.19
CA PHE A 12 24.79 7.78 -30.93
C PHE A 12 26.03 8.69 -31.03
N CYS A 13 26.72 8.94 -29.91
CA CYS A 13 27.91 9.78 -29.88
C CYS A 13 29.10 9.20 -30.68
N LEU A 14 29.27 7.88 -30.69
CA LEU A 14 30.39 7.24 -31.38
C LEU A 14 30.13 7.05 -32.89
N ILE A 15 28.89 6.73 -33.27
CA ILE A 15 28.58 6.35 -34.67
C ILE A 15 27.98 7.52 -35.44
N TYR A 16 26.97 8.20 -34.88
CA TYR A 16 26.20 9.21 -35.59
C TYR A 16 26.80 10.62 -35.48
N LEU A 17 27.26 11.02 -34.29
CA LEU A 17 27.75 12.38 -34.05
C LEU A 17 28.89 12.79 -35.00
N PRO A 18 29.90 11.93 -35.32
CA PRO A 18 30.97 12.29 -36.25
C PRO A 18 30.46 12.58 -37.69
N HIS A 19 29.32 11.99 -38.09
CA HIS A 19 28.75 12.22 -39.44
C HIS A 19 28.05 13.58 -39.55
N PHE A 20 27.58 14.13 -38.42
CA PHE A 20 26.93 15.45 -38.38
C PHE A 20 27.91 16.59 -38.24
N LEU A 21 29.12 16.32 -37.65
CA LEU A 21 30.16 17.33 -37.47
C LEU A 21 30.97 17.49 -38.77
N LYS A 22 30.40 18.13 -39.77
CA LYS A 22 31.10 18.55 -40.95
C LYS A 22 31.68 19.94 -40.72
N GLY A 23 32.91 20.00 -40.26
CA GLY A 23 33.64 21.27 -40.17
C GLY A 23 34.99 21.06 -39.49
N GLN A 24 36.08 21.40 -40.19
CA GLN A 24 37.34 21.64 -39.55
C GLN A 24 37.20 22.94 -38.73
N ALA A 25 36.83 22.80 -37.48
CA ALA A 25 37.00 23.89 -36.56
C ALA A 25 38.50 24.02 -36.29
N ASP A 26 39.09 25.14 -36.66
CA ASP A 26 40.44 25.55 -36.22
C ASP A 26 40.34 25.71 -34.67
N VAL A 27 40.44 24.61 -33.97
CA VAL A 27 40.40 24.59 -32.51
C VAL A 27 41.75 25.11 -32.03
N LYS A 28 41.79 26.38 -31.60
CA LYS A 28 42.93 26.90 -30.84
C LYS A 28 43.23 25.91 -29.73
N GLN A 29 44.41 25.29 -29.75
CA GLN A 29 44.83 24.29 -28.77
C GLN A 29 44.84 24.89 -27.36
N GLY A 30 43.72 24.78 -26.64
CA GLY A 30 43.63 25.12 -25.24
C GLY A 30 44.46 24.17 -24.37
N CYS A 31 44.85 24.61 -23.21
CA CYS A 31 45.63 23.80 -22.25
C CYS A 31 44.97 22.43 -21.95
N ILE A 32 43.67 22.40 -21.91
CA ILE A 32 42.87 21.19 -21.69
C ILE A 32 43.01 20.19 -22.86
N LEU A 33 43.00 20.68 -24.10
CA LEU A 33 43.11 19.82 -25.27
C LEU A 33 44.48 19.13 -25.30
N ARG A 34 45.55 19.85 -24.98
CA ARG A 34 46.91 19.30 -24.88
C ARG A 34 47.02 18.21 -23.78
N ILE A 35 46.32 18.39 -22.66
CA ILE A 35 46.30 17.40 -21.60
C ILE A 35 45.55 16.13 -22.09
N ILE A 36 44.41 16.28 -22.73
CA ILE A 36 43.64 15.19 -23.28
C ILE A 36 44.42 14.43 -24.37
N GLU A 37 45.08 15.17 -25.29
CA GLU A 37 45.95 14.57 -26.32
C GLU A 37 47.13 13.80 -25.72
N LYS A 38 47.75 14.34 -24.67
CA LYS A 38 48.86 13.68 -23.98
C LYS A 38 48.40 12.42 -23.23
N ILE A 39 47.23 12.47 -22.63
CA ILE A 39 46.61 11.30 -22.00
C ILE A 39 46.26 10.23 -23.04
N ASN A 40 45.67 10.66 -24.17
CA ASN A 40 45.25 9.74 -25.22
C ASN A 40 46.41 9.16 -26.02
N ALA A 41 47.48 9.87 -26.16
CA ALA A 41 48.72 9.42 -26.85
C ALA A 41 49.55 8.44 -26.01
N TYR A 42 49.24 8.30 -24.71
CA TYR A 42 49.96 7.39 -23.84
C TYR A 42 49.51 5.95 -24.07
N SER A 43 50.42 5.08 -24.46
CA SER A 43 50.14 3.65 -24.70
C SER A 43 49.99 2.89 -23.38
N TYR A 44 48.81 2.93 -22.80
CA TYR A 44 48.48 2.28 -21.52
C TYR A 44 48.74 0.77 -21.54
N GLU A 45 48.53 0.14 -22.70
CA GLU A 45 48.70 -1.30 -22.92
C GLU A 45 50.13 -1.78 -22.74
N LYS A 46 51.12 -0.91 -23.02
CA LYS A 46 52.55 -1.27 -22.92
C LYS A 46 53.11 -1.22 -21.51
N ASN A 47 52.37 -0.54 -20.61
CA ASN A 47 52.81 -0.41 -19.23
C ASN A 47 52.26 -1.57 -18.37
N LYS A 48 53.05 -2.64 -18.23
CA LYS A 48 52.72 -3.86 -17.50
C LYS A 48 52.33 -3.56 -16.03
N TRP A 49 52.93 -2.58 -15.40
CA TRP A 49 52.59 -2.19 -14.01
C TRP A 49 51.24 -1.57 -13.90
N LEU A 50 50.85 -0.75 -14.86
CA LEU A 50 49.55 -0.10 -14.90
C LEU A 50 48.45 -1.12 -15.15
N VAL A 51 48.62 -2.02 -16.12
CA VAL A 51 47.72 -3.13 -16.42
C VAL A 51 47.57 -4.05 -15.20
N GLY A 52 48.67 -4.43 -14.55
CA GLY A 52 48.65 -5.23 -13.33
C GLY A 52 47.92 -4.52 -12.17
N GLY A 53 48.10 -3.22 -12.01
CA GLY A 53 47.43 -2.41 -10.99
C GLY A 53 45.90 -2.37 -11.21
N ILE A 54 45.46 -2.15 -12.46
CA ILE A 54 44.03 -2.16 -12.80
C ILE A 54 43.42 -3.54 -12.54
N LEU A 55 44.11 -4.60 -12.95
CA LEU A 55 43.67 -5.96 -12.75
C LEU A 55 43.52 -6.30 -11.26
N LEU A 56 44.51 -5.90 -10.45
CA LEU A 56 44.48 -6.07 -9.01
C LEU A 56 43.28 -5.33 -8.37
N ILE A 57 43.05 -4.06 -8.75
CA ILE A 57 41.90 -3.28 -8.27
C ILE A 57 40.62 -3.95 -8.68
N THR A 58 40.51 -4.44 -9.92
CA THR A 58 39.29 -5.15 -10.38
C THR A 58 39.01 -6.40 -9.55
N VAL A 59 40.05 -7.19 -9.23
CA VAL A 59 39.91 -8.37 -8.36
C VAL A 59 39.45 -7.95 -6.96
N ILE A 60 40.04 -6.91 -6.37
CA ILE A 60 39.62 -6.40 -5.06
C ILE A 60 38.16 -5.94 -5.12
N CYS A 61 37.76 -5.21 -6.16
CA CYS A 61 36.37 -4.77 -6.35
C CYS A 61 35.40 -5.95 -6.49
N LEU A 62 35.77 -7.03 -7.16
CA LEU A 62 34.97 -8.24 -7.25
C LEU A 62 34.74 -8.87 -5.87
N PHE A 63 35.75 -8.98 -5.04
CA PHE A 63 35.60 -9.51 -3.68
C PHE A 63 34.79 -8.60 -2.75
N THR A 64 34.93 -7.28 -2.89
CA THR A 64 34.18 -6.33 -2.07
C THR A 64 32.74 -6.17 -2.56
N SER A 65 32.45 -6.45 -3.83
CA SER A 65 31.11 -6.38 -4.43
C SER A 65 30.07 -7.23 -3.68
N GLN A 66 30.48 -8.37 -3.12
CA GLN A 66 29.59 -9.24 -2.35
C GLN A 66 29.12 -8.59 -1.01
N LYS A 67 29.81 -7.56 -0.54
CA LYS A 67 29.46 -6.84 0.69
C LYS A 67 28.63 -5.58 0.43
N VAL A 68 28.36 -5.26 -0.82
CA VAL A 68 27.55 -4.09 -1.20
C VAL A 68 26.09 -4.45 -0.98
N GLY A 69 25.48 -3.89 0.04
CA GLY A 69 24.03 -3.90 0.24
C GLY A 69 23.38 -2.76 -0.54
N PHE A 70 22.27 -3.05 -1.17
CA PHE A 70 21.42 -2.00 -1.72
C PHE A 70 20.56 -1.42 -0.60
N ASN A 71 20.65 -0.11 -0.40
CA ASN A 71 19.71 0.59 0.46
C ASN A 71 18.45 0.90 -0.36
N ASN A 72 17.38 0.15 -0.12
CA ASN A 72 16.10 0.34 -0.81
C ASN A 72 15.27 1.48 -0.21
N ASP A 73 15.78 2.16 0.80
CA ASP A 73 15.11 3.30 1.40
C ASP A 73 15.22 4.52 0.49
N MET A 74 14.16 4.77 -0.27
CA MET A 74 14.06 5.95 -1.15
C MET A 74 14.14 7.27 -0.39
N MET A 75 13.80 7.28 0.90
CA MET A 75 13.90 8.46 1.75
C MET A 75 15.37 8.84 2.04
N SER A 76 16.26 7.86 2.05
CA SER A 76 17.71 8.11 2.24
C SER A 76 18.36 8.89 1.09
N LEU A 77 17.72 8.91 -0.10
CA LEU A 77 18.16 9.69 -1.26
C LEU A 77 17.71 11.17 -1.20
N ASN A 78 16.79 11.47 -0.31
CA ASN A 78 16.28 12.82 -0.14
C ASN A 78 17.26 13.60 0.77
N TYR A 79 17.76 14.74 0.28
CA TYR A 79 18.57 15.61 1.12
C TYR A 79 17.71 16.27 2.18
N GLU A 80 17.83 15.81 3.41
CA GLU A 80 17.21 16.43 4.57
C GLU A 80 18.22 17.27 5.37
N PRO A 81 17.94 18.56 5.57
CA PRO A 81 18.75 19.39 6.46
C PRO A 81 18.81 18.79 7.87
N GLN A 82 19.98 18.82 8.52
CA GLN A 82 20.18 18.20 9.83
C GLN A 82 19.18 18.66 10.91
N HIS A 83 18.76 19.94 10.86
CA HIS A 83 17.77 20.46 11.83
C HIS A 83 16.39 19.84 11.63
N LEU A 84 16.00 19.51 10.39
CA LEU A 84 14.74 18.84 10.08
C LEU A 84 14.77 17.41 10.57
N LYS A 85 15.85 16.69 10.30
CA LYS A 85 16.07 15.32 10.79
C LYS A 85 16.02 15.22 12.30
N GLN A 86 16.68 16.16 13.01
CA GLN A 86 16.60 16.21 14.48
C GLN A 86 15.21 16.55 15.01
N SER A 87 14.46 17.37 14.29
CA SER A 87 13.07 17.70 14.66
C SER A 87 12.15 16.51 14.42
N GLU A 88 12.36 15.78 13.34
CA GLU A 88 11.64 14.55 13.01
C GLU A 88 11.95 13.43 14.02
N GLU A 89 13.23 13.23 14.37
CA GLU A 89 13.62 12.28 15.42
C GLU A 89 12.97 12.61 16.77
N LYS A 90 12.93 13.89 17.14
CA LYS A 90 12.21 14.32 18.37
C LYS A 90 10.72 14.11 18.27
N LEU A 91 10.12 14.37 17.11
CA LEU A 91 8.71 14.13 16.87
C LEU A 91 8.39 12.62 16.96
N MET A 92 9.22 11.78 16.33
CA MET A 92 9.09 10.33 16.42
C MET A 92 9.24 9.82 17.86
N GLN A 93 10.17 10.37 18.63
CA GLN A 93 10.29 10.03 20.05
C GLN A 93 9.08 10.40 20.90
N LEU A 94 8.37 11.47 20.53
CA LEU A 94 7.18 11.94 21.24
C LEU A 94 5.89 11.21 20.83
N PHE A 95 5.77 10.85 19.57
CA PHE A 95 4.53 10.32 18.98
C PHE A 95 4.62 8.86 18.55
N ASP A 96 5.82 8.35 18.35
CA ASP A 96 6.00 7.03 17.74
C ASP A 96 7.04 6.21 18.52
N ASN A 97 6.60 5.09 19.05
CA ASN A 97 7.46 4.09 19.66
C ASN A 97 8.15 3.20 18.61
N GLY A 98 8.52 3.74 17.44
CA GLY A 98 9.08 2.99 16.32
C GLY A 98 8.05 2.19 15.53
N GLU A 99 6.79 2.62 15.56
CA GLU A 99 5.71 1.95 14.83
C GLU A 99 5.69 2.38 13.36
N LYS A 100 5.56 1.41 12.48
CA LYS A 100 5.42 1.63 11.04
C LYS A 100 4.02 1.29 10.57
N THR A 101 3.56 2.06 9.59
CA THR A 101 2.30 1.77 8.92
C THR A 101 2.55 0.80 7.77
N VAL A 102 1.88 -0.33 7.81
CA VAL A 102 1.93 -1.37 6.77
C VAL A 102 0.53 -1.53 6.19
N LEU A 103 0.43 -1.73 4.89
CA LEU A 103 -0.83 -1.94 4.20
C LEU A 103 -1.05 -3.43 3.95
N PHE A 104 -2.22 -3.90 4.33
CA PHE A 104 -2.71 -5.24 3.99
C PHE A 104 -3.80 -5.10 2.95
N VAL A 105 -3.60 -5.69 1.80
CA VAL A 105 -4.46 -5.59 0.64
C VAL A 105 -5.12 -6.93 0.41
N SER A 106 -6.43 -6.97 0.59
CA SER A 106 -7.28 -8.12 0.27
C SER A 106 -7.72 -8.02 -1.18
N VAL A 107 -7.43 -9.04 -1.96
CA VAL A 107 -7.65 -9.07 -3.41
C VAL A 107 -8.80 -10.01 -3.74
N GLY A 108 -9.62 -9.64 -4.72
CA GLY A 108 -10.68 -10.47 -5.27
C GLY A 108 -10.91 -10.19 -6.74
N LYS A 109 -11.48 -11.14 -7.47
CA LYS A 109 -11.89 -10.96 -8.88
C LYS A 109 -13.06 -10.00 -9.02
N ASP A 110 -13.87 -9.93 -7.99
CA ASP A 110 -15.01 -9.03 -7.86
C ASP A 110 -15.13 -8.53 -6.42
N MET A 111 -16.06 -7.63 -6.19
CA MET A 111 -16.30 -7.03 -4.87
C MET A 111 -16.72 -8.06 -3.83
N ASN A 112 -17.47 -9.10 -4.21
CA ASN A 112 -17.94 -10.14 -3.28
C ASN A 112 -16.76 -10.95 -2.76
N GLN A 113 -15.89 -11.44 -3.66
CA GLN A 113 -14.70 -12.18 -3.26
C GLN A 113 -13.73 -11.29 -2.46
N ALA A 114 -13.53 -10.04 -2.88
CA ALA A 114 -12.68 -9.10 -2.16
C ALA A 114 -13.18 -8.86 -0.72
N THR A 115 -14.49 -8.69 -0.52
CA THR A 115 -15.07 -8.49 0.83
C THR A 115 -15.02 -9.75 1.69
N GLU A 116 -15.10 -10.95 1.11
CA GLU A 116 -14.87 -12.20 1.85
C GLU A 116 -13.43 -12.31 2.35
N THR A 117 -12.45 -12.10 1.46
CA THR A 117 -11.03 -12.06 1.84
C THR A 117 -10.77 -10.98 2.88
N TYR A 118 -11.40 -9.82 2.71
CA TYR A 118 -11.28 -8.68 3.63
C TYR A 118 -11.84 -8.99 5.02
N ALA A 119 -12.97 -9.69 5.11
CA ALA A 119 -13.55 -10.12 6.37
C ALA A 119 -12.62 -11.07 7.14
N ILE A 120 -12.00 -12.06 6.44
CA ILE A 120 -11.02 -12.97 7.02
C ILE A 120 -9.79 -12.21 7.49
N THR A 121 -9.31 -11.26 6.68
CA THR A 121 -8.17 -10.40 7.02
C THR A 121 -8.45 -9.62 8.30
N ASN A 122 -9.58 -8.95 8.38
CA ASN A 122 -9.94 -8.13 9.54
C ASN A 122 -10.18 -8.97 10.80
N GLN A 123 -10.72 -10.18 10.68
CA GLN A 123 -10.84 -11.09 11.82
C GLN A 123 -9.46 -11.47 12.39
N LYS A 124 -8.50 -11.77 11.53
CA LYS A 124 -7.12 -12.04 11.94
C LYS A 124 -6.47 -10.81 12.56
N LEU A 125 -6.66 -9.63 11.98
CA LEU A 125 -6.14 -8.37 12.53
C LEU A 125 -6.70 -8.07 13.91
N SER A 126 -8.00 -8.30 14.12
CA SER A 126 -8.61 -8.16 15.45
C SER A 126 -7.96 -9.09 16.48
N ALA A 127 -7.76 -10.35 16.11
CA ALA A 127 -7.10 -11.32 17.00
C ALA A 127 -5.64 -10.94 17.31
N LEU A 128 -4.89 -10.43 16.33
CA LEU A 128 -3.51 -9.96 16.53
C LEU A 128 -3.46 -8.70 17.39
N LYS A 129 -4.44 -7.82 17.32
CA LYS A 129 -4.59 -6.67 18.20
C LYS A 129 -4.85 -7.09 19.64
N GLU A 130 -5.75 -8.05 19.86
CA GLU A 130 -6.03 -8.62 21.19
C GLU A 130 -4.80 -9.31 21.80
N GLN A 131 -3.94 -9.91 20.96
CA GLN A 131 -2.66 -10.49 21.38
C GLN A 131 -1.56 -9.45 21.63
N GLY A 132 -1.80 -8.16 21.33
CA GLY A 132 -0.81 -7.09 21.45
C GLY A 132 0.31 -7.13 20.41
N LEU A 133 0.17 -7.93 19.33
CA LEU A 133 1.17 -8.03 18.26
C LEU A 133 1.08 -6.85 17.29
N ILE A 134 -0.09 -6.25 17.15
CA ILE A 134 -0.31 -4.98 16.46
C ILE A 134 -0.93 -3.98 17.43
N LYS A 135 -0.58 -2.71 17.30
CA LYS A 135 -1.09 -1.67 18.18
C LYS A 135 -2.51 -1.28 17.82
N ASP A 136 -2.70 -1.01 16.55
CA ASP A 136 -3.98 -0.60 16.01
C ASP A 136 -4.07 -0.91 14.51
N TYR A 137 -5.28 -0.94 13.99
CA TYR A 137 -5.52 -1.02 12.57
C TYR A 137 -6.76 -0.22 12.18
N ALA A 138 -6.72 0.36 11.01
CA ALA A 138 -7.83 1.05 10.38
C ALA A 138 -8.31 0.27 9.16
N SER A 139 -9.61 0.08 9.06
CA SER A 139 -10.23 -0.66 7.97
C SER A 139 -11.65 -0.20 7.73
N ALA A 140 -12.15 -0.41 6.52
CA ALA A 140 -13.54 -0.18 6.17
C ALA A 140 -14.47 -1.39 6.47
N SER A 141 -14.02 -2.36 7.26
CA SER A 141 -14.77 -3.61 7.53
C SER A 141 -16.11 -3.40 8.21
N GLN A 142 -16.31 -2.26 8.87
CA GLN A 142 -17.62 -1.92 9.47
C GLN A 142 -18.66 -1.55 8.40
N PHE A 143 -18.21 -1.06 7.25
CA PHE A 143 -19.08 -0.63 6.14
C PHE A 143 -19.11 -1.68 5.02
N LEU A 144 -18.04 -2.44 4.84
CA LEU A 144 -17.92 -3.50 3.85
C LEU A 144 -18.17 -4.84 4.48
N ILE A 145 -19.41 -5.29 4.35
CA ILE A 145 -19.88 -6.56 4.92
C ILE A 145 -19.93 -7.60 3.81
N SER A 146 -19.29 -8.75 4.02
CA SER A 146 -19.31 -9.85 3.04
C SER A 146 -20.72 -10.39 2.83
N PRO A 147 -21.04 -10.97 1.65
CA PRO A 147 -22.34 -11.58 1.38
C PRO A 147 -22.73 -12.62 2.42
N GLN A 148 -21.78 -13.42 2.87
CA GLN A 148 -22.03 -14.43 3.90
C GLN A 148 -22.46 -13.81 5.23
N GLU A 149 -21.78 -12.76 5.68
CA GLU A 149 -22.14 -12.06 6.92
C GLU A 149 -23.47 -11.31 6.77
N GLN A 150 -23.78 -10.78 5.58
CA GLN A 150 -25.08 -10.18 5.30
C GLN A 150 -26.19 -11.20 5.46
N GLN A 151 -26.05 -12.40 4.90
CA GLN A 151 -27.02 -13.48 5.05
C GLN A 151 -27.20 -13.90 6.51
N LEU A 152 -26.10 -14.01 7.27
CA LEU A 152 -26.15 -14.33 8.69
C LEU A 152 -26.88 -13.23 9.49
N ARG A 153 -26.69 -11.97 9.17
CA ARG A 153 -27.40 -10.85 9.82
C ARG A 153 -28.86 -10.83 9.45
N LEU A 154 -29.21 -11.06 8.20
CA LEU A 154 -30.60 -11.18 7.75
C LEU A 154 -31.30 -12.34 8.42
N LYS A 155 -30.61 -13.47 8.57
CA LYS A 155 -31.18 -14.63 9.31
C LYS A 155 -31.41 -14.27 10.78
N ARG A 156 -30.42 -13.72 11.48
CA ARG A 156 -30.56 -13.26 12.88
C ARG A 156 -31.71 -12.27 13.03
N TRP A 157 -31.85 -11.36 12.07
CA TRP A 157 -32.94 -10.39 12.06
C TRP A 157 -34.29 -11.05 11.97
N LYS A 158 -34.49 -12.00 11.04
CA LYS A 158 -35.75 -12.78 10.87
C LYS A 158 -36.02 -13.64 12.08
N ASP A 159 -35.02 -14.31 12.63
CA ASP A 159 -35.15 -15.17 13.81
C ASP A 159 -35.52 -14.37 15.07
N TYR A 160 -35.07 -13.12 15.15
CA TYR A 160 -35.39 -12.23 16.27
C TYR A 160 -36.81 -11.64 16.17
N TRP A 161 -37.19 -11.18 14.98
CA TRP A 161 -38.48 -10.52 14.73
C TRP A 161 -39.53 -11.50 14.27
N THR A 162 -39.90 -12.44 15.14
CA THR A 162 -41.04 -13.34 14.91
C THR A 162 -42.34 -12.56 14.95
N ASP A 163 -43.39 -13.10 14.33
CA ASP A 163 -44.72 -12.47 14.32
C ASP A 163 -45.26 -12.23 15.74
N GLU A 164 -45.02 -13.18 16.66
CA GLU A 164 -45.38 -13.04 18.07
C GLU A 164 -44.68 -11.87 18.74
N LYS A 165 -43.37 -11.70 18.47
CA LYS A 165 -42.59 -10.61 19.05
C LYS A 165 -42.98 -9.25 18.46
N GLN A 166 -43.27 -9.22 17.18
CA GLN A 166 -43.77 -7.99 16.53
C GLN A 166 -45.13 -7.59 17.13
N GLN A 167 -46.04 -8.55 17.36
CA GLN A 167 -47.32 -8.27 18.00
C GLN A 167 -47.16 -7.80 19.45
N GLN A 168 -46.28 -8.47 20.21
CA GLN A 168 -45.98 -8.05 21.60
C GLN A 168 -45.47 -6.61 21.68
N ILE A 169 -44.49 -6.25 20.81
CA ILE A 169 -43.97 -4.89 20.76
C ILE A 169 -45.03 -3.88 20.33
N ARG A 170 -45.90 -4.25 19.38
CA ARG A 170 -47.01 -3.40 18.98
C ARG A 170 -47.95 -3.12 20.15
N GLU A 171 -48.38 -4.11 20.90
CA GLU A 171 -49.24 -3.95 22.06
C GLU A 171 -48.60 -3.08 23.16
N GLN A 172 -47.29 -3.29 23.42
CA GLN A 172 -46.55 -2.48 24.38
C GLN A 172 -46.42 -1.02 23.95
N LEU A 173 -46.10 -0.77 22.67
CA LEU A 173 -45.98 0.58 22.13
C LEU A 173 -47.37 1.29 22.09
N GLU A 174 -48.43 0.62 21.72
CA GLU A 174 -49.77 1.21 21.72
C GLU A 174 -50.26 1.55 23.15
N THR A 175 -49.95 0.68 24.11
CA THR A 175 -50.26 0.95 25.52
C THR A 175 -49.47 2.15 26.04
N ALA A 176 -48.16 2.21 25.81
CA ALA A 176 -47.33 3.33 26.18
C ALA A 176 -47.72 4.62 25.45
N ALA A 177 -48.07 4.52 24.16
CA ALA A 177 -48.53 5.65 23.36
C ALA A 177 -49.78 6.31 23.92
N ALA A 178 -50.73 5.48 24.40
CA ALA A 178 -51.96 5.99 25.02
C ALA A 178 -51.66 6.70 26.33
N GLU A 179 -50.75 6.21 27.14
CA GLU A 179 -50.31 6.82 28.41
C GLU A 179 -49.66 8.22 28.16
N TYR A 180 -48.75 8.28 27.16
CA TYR A 180 -48.02 9.53 26.83
C TYR A 180 -48.71 10.38 25.79
N ARG A 181 -50.00 10.14 25.46
CA ARG A 181 -50.82 10.92 24.53
C ARG A 181 -50.23 11.06 23.12
N PHE A 182 -49.55 10.04 22.60
CA PHE A 182 -49.19 10.02 21.20
C PHE A 182 -50.41 9.94 20.30
N ARG A 183 -50.29 10.48 19.08
CA ARG A 183 -51.38 10.35 18.11
C ARG A 183 -51.50 8.88 17.64
N PRO A 184 -52.70 8.36 17.41
CA PRO A 184 -52.88 7.06 16.78
C PRO A 184 -52.06 6.97 15.47
N GLY A 185 -51.41 5.89 15.24
CA GLY A 185 -50.60 5.67 14.04
C GLY A 185 -49.18 6.29 14.07
N SER A 186 -48.74 6.90 15.20
CA SER A 186 -47.41 7.48 15.31
C SER A 186 -46.27 6.49 15.06
N PHE A 187 -46.52 5.21 15.27
CA PHE A 187 -45.54 4.11 15.09
C PHE A 187 -45.75 3.32 13.79
N ASP A 188 -46.71 3.69 12.94
CA ASP A 188 -46.96 3.02 11.66
C ASP A 188 -45.70 3.00 10.73
N PRO A 189 -44.88 4.06 10.62
CA PRO A 189 -43.65 4.04 9.84
C PRO A 189 -42.64 2.99 10.35
N PHE A 190 -42.58 2.78 11.67
CA PHE A 190 -41.72 1.76 12.28
C PHE A 190 -42.20 0.35 11.92
N TYR A 191 -43.50 0.08 11.99
CA TYR A 191 -44.04 -1.21 11.61
C TYR A 191 -43.91 -1.51 10.12
N GLN A 192 -44.09 -0.48 9.27
CA GLN A 192 -43.83 -0.62 7.84
C GLN A 192 -42.37 -0.94 7.56
N TRP A 193 -41.42 -0.24 8.22
CA TRP A 193 -40.01 -0.53 8.09
C TRP A 193 -39.62 -1.92 8.57
N LEU A 194 -40.23 -2.39 9.69
CA LEU A 194 -39.95 -3.71 10.23
C LEU A 194 -40.37 -4.82 9.28
N ASN A 195 -41.47 -4.62 8.54
CA ASN A 195 -42.03 -5.56 7.58
C ASN A 195 -41.43 -5.43 6.15
N GLN A 196 -40.47 -4.54 5.95
CA GLN A 196 -39.82 -4.43 4.64
C GLN A 196 -39.00 -5.68 4.34
N PRO A 197 -39.03 -6.16 3.08
CA PRO A 197 -38.18 -7.26 2.66
C PRO A 197 -36.73 -6.76 2.56
N PHE A 198 -35.97 -6.93 3.62
CA PHE A 198 -34.51 -6.68 3.57
C PHE A 198 -33.85 -7.76 2.71
N GLY A 199 -33.05 -7.32 1.73
CA GLY A 199 -32.25 -8.15 0.82
C GLY A 199 -30.76 -7.93 1.02
N GLU A 200 -29.98 -8.66 0.24
CA GLU A 200 -28.54 -8.44 0.19
C GLU A 200 -28.22 -7.10 -0.47
N TYR A 201 -27.28 -6.38 0.11
CA TYR A 201 -26.75 -5.14 -0.48
C TYR A 201 -25.60 -5.48 -1.42
N HIS A 202 -25.73 -5.06 -2.67
CA HIS A 202 -24.65 -5.17 -3.65
C HIS A 202 -23.89 -3.85 -3.73
N TYR A 203 -22.59 -3.91 -3.43
CA TYR A 203 -21.73 -2.74 -3.55
C TYR A 203 -21.53 -2.43 -5.04
N THR A 204 -22.05 -1.31 -5.50
CA THR A 204 -21.81 -0.80 -6.85
C THR A 204 -20.77 0.32 -6.75
N ALA A 205 -19.80 0.30 -7.67
CA ALA A 205 -18.75 1.32 -7.76
C ALA A 205 -19.27 2.69 -8.32
N GLN A 206 -20.51 3.04 -8.05
CA GLN A 206 -21.05 4.34 -8.48
C GLN A 206 -20.50 5.43 -7.57
N GLU A 207 -19.69 6.33 -8.16
CA GLU A 207 -18.99 7.43 -7.49
C GLU A 207 -19.92 8.46 -6.82
N ASP A 208 -21.21 8.46 -7.16
CA ASP A 208 -22.17 9.47 -6.67
C ASP A 208 -22.84 9.10 -5.34
N ASP A 209 -22.71 7.86 -4.87
CA ASP A 209 -23.28 7.45 -3.60
C ASP A 209 -22.31 7.77 -2.44
N LEU A 210 -22.88 8.08 -1.26
CA LEU A 210 -22.13 8.37 -0.05
C LEU A 210 -21.17 7.22 0.32
N SER A 211 -21.57 5.98 0.04
CA SER A 211 -20.77 4.77 0.19
C SER A 211 -19.54 4.78 -0.72
N GLY A 212 -19.67 5.18 -1.99
CA GLY A 212 -18.56 5.26 -2.94
C GLY A 212 -17.51 6.27 -2.48
N LYS A 213 -17.93 7.45 -1.99
CA LYS A 213 -17.01 8.48 -1.51
C LYS A 213 -16.24 8.07 -0.25
N LEU A 214 -16.91 7.38 0.68
CA LEU A 214 -16.28 6.88 1.91
C LEU A 214 -15.33 5.71 1.65
N LEU A 215 -15.59 4.93 0.60
CA LEU A 215 -14.81 3.73 0.29
C LEU A 215 -13.64 3.98 -0.65
N ASN A 216 -13.60 5.12 -1.36
CA ASN A 216 -12.54 5.45 -2.32
C ASN A 216 -11.12 5.39 -1.74
N GLU A 217 -10.95 5.66 -0.45
CA GLU A 217 -9.64 5.56 0.22
C GLU A 217 -9.25 4.12 0.56
N TRP A 218 -10.23 3.21 0.64
CA TRP A 218 -10.06 1.82 1.09
C TRP A 218 -10.21 0.80 -0.01
N GLN A 219 -10.67 1.24 -1.19
CA GLN A 219 -10.94 0.41 -2.34
C GLN A 219 -10.19 0.92 -3.56
N THR A 220 -9.62 0.01 -4.33
CA THR A 220 -9.14 0.30 -5.69
C THR A 220 -9.50 -0.87 -6.59
N SER A 221 -9.76 -0.58 -7.86
CA SER A 221 -10.06 -1.59 -8.86
C SER A 221 -9.23 -1.33 -10.11
N ALA A 222 -8.60 -2.37 -10.63
CA ALA A 222 -7.84 -2.34 -11.87
C ALA A 222 -8.01 -3.68 -12.60
N ASP A 223 -8.25 -3.62 -13.91
CA ASP A 223 -8.26 -4.78 -14.82
C ASP A 223 -9.04 -6.02 -14.30
N SER A 224 -10.25 -5.83 -13.81
CA SER A 224 -11.10 -6.89 -13.24
C SER A 224 -10.62 -7.45 -11.90
N ILE A 225 -9.79 -6.72 -11.17
CA ILE A 225 -9.37 -7.06 -9.81
C ILE A 225 -9.86 -5.95 -8.88
N THR A 226 -10.50 -6.34 -7.80
CA THR A 226 -10.90 -5.44 -6.70
C THR A 226 -9.96 -5.65 -5.51
N MET A 227 -9.46 -4.57 -4.97
CA MET A 227 -8.53 -4.56 -3.84
C MET A 227 -9.11 -3.73 -2.71
N LEU A 228 -9.11 -4.29 -1.50
CA LEU A 228 -9.55 -3.62 -0.28
C LEU A 228 -8.38 -3.50 0.69
N ILE A 229 -8.17 -2.30 1.21
CA ILE A 229 -6.98 -1.92 1.97
C ILE A 229 -7.31 -1.86 3.45
N SER A 230 -6.43 -2.42 4.29
CA SER A 230 -6.37 -2.18 5.74
C SER A 230 -5.01 -1.61 6.11
N GLN A 231 -4.99 -0.56 6.93
CA GLN A 231 -3.77 0.05 7.42
C GLN A 231 -3.48 -0.43 8.83
N ILE A 232 -2.27 -0.89 9.09
CA ILE A 232 -1.88 -1.49 10.36
C ILE A 232 -0.70 -0.74 10.95
N ARG A 233 -0.74 -0.46 12.24
CA ARG A 233 0.39 0.05 13.01
C ARG A 233 1.08 -1.09 13.73
N ILE A 234 2.34 -1.30 13.39
CA ILE A 234 3.14 -2.41 13.90
C ILE A 234 4.55 -1.97 14.24
N SER A 235 5.12 -2.51 15.32
CA SER A 235 6.52 -2.35 15.65
C SER A 235 7.40 -3.27 14.81
N ASP A 236 8.64 -2.86 14.53
CA ASP A 236 9.59 -3.68 13.77
C ASP A 236 9.84 -5.05 14.40
N GLN A 237 9.75 -5.17 15.71
CA GLN A 237 9.94 -6.42 16.44
C GLN A 237 8.85 -7.46 16.13
N ASN A 238 7.63 -7.04 15.87
CA ASN A 238 6.48 -7.93 15.67
C ASN A 238 6.21 -8.24 14.18
N LYS A 239 6.84 -7.53 13.25
CA LYS A 239 6.59 -7.64 11.81
C LYS A 239 6.64 -9.07 11.31
N GLU A 240 7.74 -9.76 11.58
CA GLU A 240 7.96 -11.11 11.09
C GLU A 240 6.86 -12.07 11.57
N THR A 241 6.51 -12.00 12.84
CA THR A 241 5.45 -12.81 13.44
C THR A 241 4.09 -12.54 12.79
N VAL A 242 3.76 -11.26 12.55
CA VAL A 242 2.50 -10.88 11.90
C VAL A 242 2.48 -11.34 10.45
N TYR A 243 3.57 -11.16 9.70
CA TYR A 243 3.63 -11.57 8.29
C TYR A 243 3.50 -13.09 8.13
N GLN A 244 4.11 -13.87 9.02
CA GLN A 244 3.97 -15.32 9.04
C GLN A 244 2.51 -15.78 9.26
N ASN A 245 1.74 -15.06 10.08
CA ASN A 245 0.32 -15.34 10.27
C ASN A 245 -0.52 -15.17 8.99
N PHE A 246 -0.06 -14.34 8.06
CA PHE A 246 -0.72 -14.11 6.78
C PHE A 246 -0.11 -14.89 5.61
N SER A 247 1.07 -15.48 5.75
CA SER A 247 1.76 -16.21 4.67
C SER A 247 0.94 -17.34 4.05
N LYS A 248 -0.01 -17.91 4.80
CA LYS A 248 -0.93 -18.97 4.35
C LYS A 248 -2.31 -18.44 3.93
N THR A 249 -2.53 -17.14 3.99
CA THR A 249 -3.83 -16.56 3.62
C THR A 249 -3.79 -16.25 2.13
N GLN A 250 -4.63 -16.95 1.37
CA GLN A 250 -4.75 -16.69 -0.07
C GLN A 250 -5.34 -15.29 -0.31
N ASP A 251 -4.96 -14.65 -1.39
CA ASP A 251 -5.50 -13.38 -1.87
C ASP A 251 -5.28 -12.20 -0.92
N VAL A 252 -4.26 -12.27 -0.05
CA VAL A 252 -3.81 -11.15 0.79
C VAL A 252 -2.37 -10.79 0.43
N VAL A 253 -2.15 -9.54 0.08
CA VAL A 253 -0.83 -8.97 -0.23
C VAL A 253 -0.45 -7.97 0.85
N ILE A 254 0.75 -8.11 1.38
CA ILE A 254 1.30 -7.19 2.37
C ILE A 254 2.21 -6.19 1.65
N PHE A 255 1.92 -4.91 1.78
CA PHE A 255 2.71 -3.83 1.23
C PHE A 255 3.41 -3.08 2.37
N ASP A 256 4.70 -3.33 2.53
CA ASP A 256 5.57 -2.63 3.48
C ASP A 256 6.63 -1.83 2.72
N ARG A 257 6.64 -0.51 2.90
CA ARG A 257 7.60 0.39 2.24
C ARG A 257 9.06 0.07 2.54
N SER A 258 9.34 -0.63 3.63
CA SER A 258 10.72 -1.01 3.98
C SER A 258 11.28 -2.17 3.14
N TYR A 259 10.45 -2.83 2.31
CA TYR A 259 10.87 -3.92 1.42
C TYR A 259 10.98 -3.50 -0.05
N PHE A 260 10.67 -2.26 -0.38
CA PHE A 260 10.81 -1.67 -1.72
C PHE A 260 11.88 -0.58 -1.67
#